data_e8f68d29e3d414756be967f0a2a56fd5
#
_entry.id   e8f68d29e3d414756be967f0a2a56fd5
#
_cell.length_a   1.000
_cell.length_b   1.000
_cell.length_c   1.000
_cell.angle_alpha   90.00
_cell.angle_beta   90.00
_cell.angle_gamma   90.00
#
_symmetry.space_group_name_H-M   'P 1'
#
loop_
_entity.id
_entity.type
_entity.pdbx_description
1 polymer ?
#
loop_
_entity_poly.entity_id
_entity_poly.type
_entity_poly.pdbx_seq_one_letter_code
_entity_poly.pdbx_strand_id
1 'polypeptide(L)'
;MTKRKFNWEKILSYFVIITLISTIVFLIFAINKAPTTANPNEPFVRIKSDYALMLSQCILGVIAMLLPGLLQKKLRINIPSNMLILYTIFLYAAIYLGEVKSFYYNVPNWDNILHTFSGAMIGAIGFSFVTLLNKTEKVPMNLSPLFVAVFSFCFAVTLGVVWEFYEFTFDGLLGLNMQKFALENGTQLIGRAALTDTMIDLFVDAVGALIISIIGYISLK
;
A
#
# COMPACT_ATOMS: atom_id res chain seq x y z
N MET A 1 -39.62 14.73 2.59
CA MET A 1 -38.46 14.45 3.44
C MET A 1 -37.41 13.70 2.62
N THR A 2 -36.41 14.37 2.09
CA THR A 2 -35.27 13.77 1.38
C THR A 2 -34.41 13.02 2.38
N LYS A 3 -34.40 11.68 2.33
CA LYS A 3 -33.50 10.84 3.14
C LYS A 3 -32.07 11.29 2.84
N ARG A 4 -31.38 11.90 3.80
CA ARG A 4 -29.92 12.16 3.72
C ARG A 4 -29.23 10.84 3.43
N LYS A 5 -28.74 10.63 2.20
CA LYS A 5 -27.91 9.47 1.87
C LYS A 5 -26.65 9.55 2.74
N PHE A 6 -26.44 8.54 3.57
CA PHE A 6 -25.24 8.39 4.40
C PHE A 6 -24.03 8.31 3.48
N ASN A 7 -23.06 9.19 3.64
CA ASN A 7 -21.84 9.20 2.82
C ASN A 7 -20.77 8.33 3.50
N TRP A 8 -20.85 7.02 3.27
CA TRP A 8 -19.93 6.04 3.86
C TRP A 8 -18.47 6.30 3.53
N GLU A 9 -18.18 6.78 2.32
CA GLU A 9 -16.83 7.15 1.89
C GLU A 9 -16.20 8.17 2.84
N LYS A 10 -16.91 9.29 3.10
CA LYS A 10 -16.39 10.33 3.99
C LYS A 10 -16.23 9.85 5.43
N ILE A 11 -17.20 9.08 5.92
CA ILE A 11 -17.16 8.57 7.29
C ILE A 11 -15.95 7.66 7.48
N LEU A 12 -15.74 6.72 6.55
CA LEU A 12 -14.62 5.80 6.59
C LEU A 12 -13.29 6.57 6.48
N SER A 13 -13.18 7.52 5.55
CA SER A 13 -11.99 8.33 5.39
C SER A 13 -11.66 9.14 6.65
N TYR A 14 -12.63 9.79 7.27
CA TYR A 14 -12.42 10.49 8.54
C TYR A 14 -12.04 9.55 9.68
N PHE A 15 -12.68 8.39 9.77
CA PHE A 15 -12.34 7.38 10.76
C PHE A 15 -10.86 6.96 10.65
N VAL A 16 -10.40 6.63 9.43
CA VAL A 16 -9.01 6.21 9.19
C VAL A 16 -8.04 7.35 9.48
N ILE A 17 -8.30 8.57 9.00
CA ILE A 17 -7.44 9.73 9.26
C ILE A 17 -7.33 10.00 10.77
N ILE A 18 -8.43 10.00 11.50
CA ILE A 18 -8.43 10.21 12.96
C ILE A 18 -7.64 9.11 13.66
N THR A 19 -7.82 7.85 13.25
CA THR A 19 -7.07 6.71 13.81
C THR A 19 -5.56 6.88 13.57
N LEU A 20 -5.14 7.22 12.35
CA LEU A 20 -3.72 7.43 12.03
C LEU A 20 -3.13 8.62 12.80
N ILE A 21 -3.83 9.77 12.88
CA ILE A 21 -3.36 10.94 13.63
C ILE A 21 -3.25 10.63 15.11
N SER A 22 -4.23 9.95 15.70
CA SER A 22 -4.19 9.54 17.11
C SER A 22 -3.03 8.60 17.39
N THR A 23 -2.74 7.68 16.43
CA THR A 23 -1.60 6.77 16.51
C THR A 23 -0.27 7.54 16.40
N ILE A 24 -0.15 8.51 15.50
CA ILE A 24 1.04 9.38 15.40
C ILE A 24 1.34 10.06 16.73
N VAL A 25 0.33 10.66 17.36
CA VAL A 25 0.48 11.30 18.67
C VAL A 25 0.98 10.30 19.71
N PHE A 26 0.38 9.13 19.79
CA PHE A 26 0.82 8.06 20.69
C PHE A 26 2.28 7.64 20.43
N LEU A 27 2.66 7.43 19.17
CA LEU A 27 3.99 6.96 18.77
C LEU A 27 5.10 7.96 19.10
N ILE A 28 4.83 9.28 19.00
CA ILE A 28 5.79 10.32 19.40
C ILE A 28 6.18 10.17 20.88
N PHE A 29 5.21 9.86 21.75
CA PHE A 29 5.50 9.63 23.17
C PHE A 29 6.15 8.26 23.42
N ALA A 30 5.75 7.22 22.65
CA ALA A 30 6.26 5.86 22.79
C ALA A 30 7.74 5.77 22.42
N ILE A 31 8.17 6.41 21.32
CA ILE A 31 9.58 6.44 20.88
C ILE A 31 10.52 6.97 21.97
N ASN A 32 10.09 7.99 22.73
CA ASN A 32 10.92 8.57 23.79
C ASN A 32 11.19 7.61 24.95
N LYS A 33 10.29 6.64 25.17
CA LYS A 33 10.37 5.68 26.27
C LYS A 33 10.94 4.31 25.84
N ALA A 34 10.97 4.05 24.54
CA ALA A 34 11.39 2.76 24.01
C ALA A 34 12.90 2.52 24.17
N PRO A 35 13.33 1.27 24.40
CA PRO A 35 14.75 0.90 24.38
C PRO A 35 15.32 1.05 22.97
N THR A 36 16.63 1.25 22.88
CA THR A 36 17.36 1.36 21.60
C THR A 36 17.74 0.01 21.02
N THR A 37 17.85 -1.02 21.86
CA THR A 37 18.29 -2.36 21.48
C THR A 37 17.30 -3.39 22.03
N ALA A 38 17.09 -4.45 21.27
CA ALA A 38 16.29 -5.60 21.73
C ALA A 38 16.97 -6.30 22.90
N ASN A 39 16.18 -6.71 23.89
CA ASN A 39 16.65 -7.53 24.98
C ASN A 39 16.33 -9.00 24.67
N PRO A 40 17.32 -9.91 24.57
CA PRO A 40 17.08 -11.33 24.30
C PRO A 40 16.14 -12.01 25.32
N ASN A 41 16.08 -11.48 26.53
CA ASN A 41 15.20 -12.00 27.59
C ASN A 41 13.75 -11.44 27.51
N GLU A 42 13.52 -10.44 26.67
CA GLU A 42 12.23 -9.78 26.48
C GLU A 42 11.93 -9.60 24.97
N PRO A 43 11.77 -10.71 24.22
CA PRO A 43 11.74 -10.69 22.75
C PRO A 43 10.54 -9.94 22.15
N PHE A 44 9.52 -9.62 22.96
CA PHE A 44 8.31 -8.93 22.49
C PHE A 44 8.26 -7.44 22.82
N VAL A 45 9.35 -6.88 23.39
CA VAL A 45 9.43 -5.45 23.67
C VAL A 45 9.89 -4.71 22.41
N ARG A 46 9.01 -3.88 21.87
CA ARG A 46 9.32 -3.04 20.70
C ARG A 46 10.41 -2.03 21.02
N ILE A 47 11.35 -1.91 20.09
CA ILE A 47 12.48 -0.97 20.18
C ILE A 47 12.18 0.34 19.42
N LYS A 48 13.07 1.32 19.52
CA LYS A 48 12.88 2.63 18.87
C LYS A 48 12.70 2.55 17.38
N SER A 49 13.40 1.64 16.68
CA SER A 49 13.24 1.47 15.23
C SER A 49 11.84 1.00 14.85
N ASP A 50 11.23 0.11 15.64
CA ASP A 50 9.87 -0.38 15.36
C ASP A 50 8.85 0.76 15.46
N TYR A 51 8.96 1.59 16.51
CA TYR A 51 8.10 2.75 16.65
C TYR A 51 8.38 3.84 15.58
N ALA A 52 9.63 3.98 15.13
CA ALA A 52 9.99 4.89 14.06
C ALA A 52 9.39 4.43 12.72
N LEU A 53 9.42 3.13 12.43
CA LEU A 53 8.77 2.54 11.28
C LEU A 53 7.26 2.83 11.32
N MET A 54 6.58 2.47 12.41
CA MET A 54 5.15 2.75 12.58
C MET A 54 4.81 4.23 12.40
N LEU A 55 5.63 5.13 12.95
CA LEU A 55 5.43 6.57 12.83
C LEU A 55 5.57 7.03 11.39
N SER A 56 6.60 6.60 10.68
CA SER A 56 6.82 6.94 9.27
C SER A 56 5.67 6.43 8.38
N GLN A 57 5.22 5.20 8.60
CA GLN A 57 4.09 4.61 7.88
C GLN A 57 2.77 5.35 8.18
N CYS A 58 2.50 5.72 9.42
CA CYS A 58 1.30 6.49 9.76
C CYS A 58 1.31 7.88 9.11
N ILE A 59 2.46 8.58 9.08
CA ILE A 59 2.60 9.89 8.42
C ILE A 59 2.38 9.73 6.91
N LEU A 60 3.03 8.74 6.29
CA LEU A 60 2.86 8.44 4.87
C LEU A 60 1.40 8.08 4.56
N GLY A 61 0.74 7.34 5.45
CA GLY A 61 -0.67 6.98 5.35
C GLY A 61 -1.61 8.18 5.36
N VAL A 62 -1.36 9.17 6.23
CA VAL A 62 -2.13 10.43 6.22
C VAL A 62 -1.93 11.18 4.91
N ILE A 63 -0.70 11.25 4.40
CA ILE A 63 -0.40 11.88 3.11
C ILE A 63 -1.13 11.14 1.98
N ALA A 64 -1.06 9.80 1.96
CA ALA A 64 -1.73 8.97 0.98
C ALA A 64 -3.25 9.15 1.02
N MET A 65 -3.86 9.23 2.20
CA MET A 65 -5.31 9.48 2.37
C MET A 65 -5.76 10.81 1.74
N LEU A 66 -4.90 11.82 1.69
CA LEU A 66 -5.21 13.12 1.09
C LEU A 66 -5.00 13.14 -0.43
N LEU A 67 -4.19 12.22 -0.96
CA LEU A 67 -3.78 12.20 -2.36
C LEU A 67 -4.95 12.11 -3.36
N PRO A 68 -5.96 11.22 -3.19
CA PRO A 68 -7.09 11.15 -4.14
C PRO A 68 -7.84 12.47 -4.29
N GLY A 69 -8.08 13.19 -3.17
CA GLY A 69 -8.74 14.50 -3.20
C GLY A 69 -7.94 15.56 -3.95
N LEU A 70 -6.61 15.56 -3.77
CA LEU A 70 -5.71 16.45 -4.51
C LEU A 70 -5.69 16.12 -6.00
N LEU A 71 -5.62 14.84 -6.37
CA LEU A 71 -5.62 14.39 -7.76
C LEU A 71 -6.94 14.73 -8.45
N GLN A 72 -8.08 14.48 -7.82
CA GLN A 72 -9.40 14.84 -8.37
C GLN A 72 -9.48 16.35 -8.68
N LYS A 73 -9.00 17.18 -7.75
CA LYS A 73 -9.00 18.64 -7.92
C LYS A 73 -8.02 19.10 -9.01
N LYS A 74 -6.78 18.59 -9.01
CA LYS A 74 -5.71 19.04 -9.92
C LYS A 74 -5.93 18.54 -11.35
N LEU A 75 -6.33 17.29 -11.51
CA LEU A 75 -6.52 16.65 -12.82
C LEU A 75 -7.96 16.79 -13.35
N ARG A 76 -8.88 17.35 -12.55
CA ARG A 76 -10.30 17.48 -12.87
C ARG A 76 -10.96 16.14 -13.24
N ILE A 77 -10.54 15.08 -12.57
CA ILE A 77 -11.10 13.73 -12.71
C ILE A 77 -12.06 13.43 -11.57
N ASN A 78 -12.99 12.51 -11.80
CA ASN A 78 -13.86 11.99 -10.74
C ASN A 78 -13.51 10.54 -10.47
N ILE A 79 -13.05 10.24 -9.25
CA ILE A 79 -12.77 8.86 -8.82
C ILE A 79 -14.06 8.30 -8.21
N PRO A 80 -14.55 7.13 -8.67
CA PRO A 80 -15.75 6.52 -8.12
C PRO A 80 -15.63 6.24 -6.62
N SER A 81 -16.71 6.48 -5.87
CA SER A 81 -16.72 6.28 -4.40
C SER A 81 -16.32 4.87 -3.97
N ASN A 82 -16.68 3.84 -4.75
CA ASN A 82 -16.28 2.46 -4.45
C ASN A 82 -14.76 2.28 -4.49
N MET A 83 -14.06 2.92 -5.43
CA MET A 83 -12.59 2.88 -5.48
C MET A 83 -11.97 3.60 -4.29
N LEU A 84 -12.53 4.74 -3.88
CA LEU A 84 -12.08 5.48 -2.70
C LEU A 84 -12.30 4.69 -1.41
N ILE A 85 -13.41 3.98 -1.29
CA ILE A 85 -13.68 3.08 -0.16
C ILE A 85 -12.66 1.94 -0.13
N LEU A 86 -12.43 1.25 -1.24
CA LEU A 86 -11.45 0.15 -1.33
C LEU A 86 -10.04 0.64 -1.00
N TYR A 87 -9.64 1.78 -1.54
CA TYR A 87 -8.37 2.42 -1.24
C TYR A 87 -8.22 2.75 0.26
N THR A 88 -9.25 3.30 0.86
CA THR A 88 -9.27 3.65 2.30
C THR A 88 -9.17 2.40 3.18
N ILE A 89 -9.89 1.33 2.83
CA ILE A 89 -9.81 0.04 3.53
C ILE A 89 -8.40 -0.55 3.40
N PHE A 90 -7.83 -0.50 2.20
CA PHE A 90 -6.47 -0.97 1.95
C PHE A 90 -5.44 -0.23 2.83
N LEU A 91 -5.46 1.10 2.85
CA LEU A 91 -4.53 1.88 3.69
C LEU A 91 -4.70 1.58 5.18
N TYR A 92 -5.93 1.40 5.65
CA TYR A 92 -6.17 1.01 7.03
C TYR A 92 -5.63 -0.38 7.33
N ALA A 93 -5.85 -1.33 6.43
CA ALA A 93 -5.38 -2.70 6.56
C ALA A 93 -3.85 -2.80 6.53
N ALA A 94 -3.20 -2.06 5.62
CA ALA A 94 -1.75 -2.08 5.48
C ALA A 94 -1.05 -1.37 6.66
N ILE A 95 -1.49 -0.16 7.00
CA ILE A 95 -0.76 0.69 7.94
C ILE A 95 -1.20 0.41 9.38
N TYR A 96 -2.50 0.51 9.67
CA TYR A 96 -2.95 0.38 11.05
C TYR A 96 -3.02 -1.07 11.52
N LEU A 97 -3.66 -1.96 10.76
CA LEU A 97 -3.72 -3.37 11.12
C LEU A 97 -2.37 -4.06 10.87
N GLY A 98 -1.77 -3.85 9.71
CA GLY A 98 -0.53 -4.47 9.30
C GLY A 98 0.61 -4.11 10.24
N GLU A 99 0.97 -2.83 10.27
CA GLU A 99 2.15 -2.35 10.98
C GLU A 99 1.86 -2.09 12.47
N VAL A 100 0.87 -1.22 12.80
CA VAL A 100 0.65 -0.81 14.19
C VAL A 100 0.11 -1.96 15.05
N LYS A 101 -0.73 -2.82 14.49
CA LYS A 101 -1.30 -4.01 15.15
C LYS A 101 -0.53 -5.29 14.89
N SER A 102 0.62 -5.22 14.21
CA SER A 102 1.49 -6.36 13.90
C SER A 102 0.81 -7.50 13.13
N PHE A 103 -0.19 -7.21 12.29
CA PHE A 103 -0.84 -8.26 11.49
C PHE A 103 0.14 -8.89 10.49
N TYR A 104 1.16 -8.16 10.05
CA TYR A 104 2.24 -8.70 9.23
C TYR A 104 2.96 -9.89 9.87
N TYR A 105 3.02 -9.95 11.21
CA TYR A 105 3.62 -11.05 11.96
C TYR A 105 2.59 -12.06 12.49
N ASN A 106 1.41 -11.59 12.88
CA ASN A 106 0.44 -12.39 13.63
C ASN A 106 -0.66 -13.04 12.74
N VAL A 107 -0.84 -12.54 11.52
CA VAL A 107 -1.88 -13.05 10.59
C VAL A 107 -1.18 -13.66 9.37
N PRO A 108 -1.26 -14.98 9.17
CA PRO A 108 -0.62 -15.64 8.05
C PRO A 108 -1.03 -15.02 6.69
N ASN A 109 -0.06 -14.82 5.82
CA ASN A 109 -0.24 -14.27 4.47
C ASN A 109 -0.88 -12.87 4.41
N TRP A 110 -0.89 -12.11 5.51
CA TRP A 110 -1.47 -10.76 5.53
C TRP A 110 -0.80 -9.87 4.47
N ASP A 111 0.51 -9.90 4.41
CA ASP A 111 1.33 -9.17 3.45
C ASP A 111 1.02 -9.56 2.02
N ASN A 112 1.08 -10.86 1.72
CA ASN A 112 0.78 -11.38 0.39
C ASN A 112 -0.61 -10.97 -0.12
N ILE A 113 -1.61 -10.93 0.77
CA ILE A 113 -2.97 -10.47 0.43
C ILE A 113 -2.94 -8.99 0.07
N LEU A 114 -2.23 -8.17 0.85
CA LEU A 114 -2.15 -6.73 0.60
C LEU A 114 -1.37 -6.42 -0.67
N HIS A 115 -0.24 -7.09 -0.92
CA HIS A 115 0.52 -6.95 -2.16
C HIS A 115 -0.30 -7.38 -3.37
N THR A 116 -0.98 -8.55 -3.33
CA THR A 116 -1.87 -8.97 -4.43
C THR A 116 -2.96 -7.93 -4.71
N PHE A 117 -3.53 -7.36 -3.66
CA PHE A 117 -4.58 -6.34 -3.78
C PHE A 117 -4.03 -5.01 -4.32
N SER A 118 -2.84 -4.58 -3.88
CA SER A 118 -2.16 -3.38 -4.36
C SER A 118 -1.81 -3.51 -5.84
N GLY A 119 -1.23 -4.63 -6.26
CA GLY A 119 -0.92 -4.93 -7.65
C GLY A 119 -2.17 -4.87 -8.54
N ALA A 120 -3.30 -5.44 -8.07
CA ALA A 120 -4.58 -5.36 -8.76
C ALA A 120 -5.10 -3.91 -8.85
N MET A 121 -5.04 -3.14 -7.76
CA MET A 121 -5.48 -1.73 -7.77
C MET A 121 -4.63 -0.87 -8.71
N ILE A 122 -3.31 -1.02 -8.66
CA ILE A 122 -2.39 -0.26 -9.52
C ILE A 122 -2.59 -0.66 -10.98
N GLY A 123 -2.80 -1.94 -11.27
CA GLY A 123 -3.18 -2.42 -12.60
C GLY A 123 -4.47 -1.79 -13.12
N ALA A 124 -5.50 -1.70 -12.27
CA ALA A 124 -6.76 -1.03 -12.63
C ALA A 124 -6.57 0.48 -12.91
N ILE A 125 -5.69 1.15 -12.15
CA ILE A 125 -5.33 2.55 -12.39
C ILE A 125 -4.61 2.69 -13.74
N GLY A 126 -3.61 1.85 -14.03
CA GLY A 126 -2.89 1.83 -15.30
C GLY A 126 -3.83 1.62 -16.49
N PHE A 127 -4.75 0.65 -16.36
CA PHE A 127 -5.77 0.37 -17.36
C PHE A 127 -6.69 1.58 -17.60
N SER A 128 -7.18 2.19 -16.53
CA SER A 128 -8.06 3.36 -16.61
C SER A 128 -7.35 4.55 -17.24
N PHE A 129 -6.08 4.76 -16.89
CA PHE A 129 -5.25 5.83 -17.42
C PHE A 129 -5.10 5.74 -18.95
N VAL A 130 -4.71 4.57 -19.46
CA VAL A 130 -4.54 4.37 -20.91
C VAL A 130 -5.87 4.42 -21.64
N THR A 131 -6.95 3.88 -21.05
CA THR A 131 -8.30 3.96 -21.64
C THR A 131 -8.78 5.41 -21.74
N LEU A 132 -8.44 6.24 -20.75
CA LEU A 132 -8.74 7.67 -20.79
C LEU A 132 -7.98 8.39 -21.92
N LEU A 133 -6.69 8.07 -22.09
CA LEU A 133 -5.88 8.61 -23.21
C LEU A 133 -6.44 8.21 -24.56
N ASN A 134 -6.89 6.96 -24.71
CA ASN A 134 -7.52 6.47 -25.94
C ASN A 134 -8.82 7.24 -26.31
N LYS A 135 -9.54 7.78 -25.33
CA LYS A 135 -10.79 8.53 -25.55
C LYS A 135 -10.57 10.02 -25.77
N THR A 136 -9.35 10.51 -25.66
CA THR A 136 -9.05 11.94 -25.76
C THR A 136 -8.93 12.34 -27.23
N GLU A 137 -9.83 13.21 -27.73
CA GLU A 137 -9.82 13.70 -29.12
C GLU A 137 -8.54 14.47 -29.50
N LYS A 138 -7.84 15.04 -28.53
CA LYS A 138 -6.62 15.83 -28.75
C LYS A 138 -5.42 15.01 -29.19
N VAL A 139 -5.39 13.72 -28.84
CA VAL A 139 -4.35 12.77 -29.23
C VAL A 139 -5.05 11.44 -29.54
N PRO A 140 -5.52 11.22 -30.78
CA PRO A 140 -6.21 9.98 -31.13
C PRO A 140 -5.23 8.81 -31.08
N MET A 141 -5.15 8.14 -29.94
CA MET A 141 -4.36 6.94 -29.75
C MET A 141 -5.30 5.73 -29.85
N ASN A 142 -5.29 5.06 -31.02
CA ASN A 142 -6.04 3.81 -31.22
C ASN A 142 -5.24 2.61 -30.70
N LEU A 143 -4.98 2.59 -29.38
CA LEU A 143 -4.26 1.50 -28.74
C LEU A 143 -5.13 0.24 -28.65
N SER A 144 -4.59 -0.88 -29.06
CA SER A 144 -5.30 -2.15 -29.03
C SER A 144 -5.59 -2.62 -27.59
N PRO A 145 -6.65 -3.41 -27.36
CA PRO A 145 -6.95 -3.98 -26.04
C PRO A 145 -5.75 -4.73 -25.42
N LEU A 146 -4.97 -5.43 -26.26
CA LEU A 146 -3.78 -6.14 -25.80
C LEU A 146 -2.71 -5.17 -25.30
N PHE A 147 -2.47 -4.07 -26.03
CA PHE A 147 -1.51 -3.06 -25.59
C PHE A 147 -1.91 -2.45 -24.24
N VAL A 148 -3.19 -2.10 -24.07
CA VAL A 148 -3.72 -1.55 -22.80
C VAL A 148 -3.49 -2.53 -21.66
N ALA A 149 -3.76 -3.81 -21.85
CA ALA A 149 -3.58 -4.85 -20.85
C ALA A 149 -2.09 -5.03 -20.48
N VAL A 150 -1.21 -5.15 -21.48
CA VAL A 150 0.24 -5.30 -21.25
C VAL A 150 0.81 -4.08 -20.56
N PHE A 151 0.43 -2.87 -20.99
CA PHE A 151 0.84 -1.63 -20.32
C PHE A 151 0.42 -1.62 -18.85
N SER A 152 -0.84 -1.96 -18.56
CA SER A 152 -1.38 -1.96 -17.21
C SER A 152 -0.64 -2.93 -16.30
N PHE A 153 -0.33 -4.12 -16.82
CA PHE A 153 0.49 -5.12 -16.13
C PHE A 153 1.90 -4.60 -15.84
N CYS A 154 2.60 -4.11 -16.86
CA CYS A 154 3.97 -3.59 -16.70
C CYS A 154 4.00 -2.37 -15.76
N PHE A 155 3.01 -1.49 -15.85
CA PHE A 155 2.87 -0.33 -14.97
C PHE A 155 2.75 -0.76 -13.50
N ALA A 156 1.89 -1.74 -13.20
CA ALA A 156 1.71 -2.22 -11.84
C ALA A 156 2.98 -2.91 -11.30
N VAL A 157 3.58 -3.80 -12.07
CA VAL A 157 4.84 -4.48 -11.67
C VAL A 157 5.95 -3.47 -11.44
N THR A 158 6.08 -2.45 -12.30
CA THR A 158 7.08 -1.39 -12.11
C THR A 158 6.88 -0.64 -10.79
N LEU A 159 5.65 -0.32 -10.44
CA LEU A 159 5.37 0.35 -9.16
C LEU A 159 5.58 -0.56 -7.96
N GLY A 160 5.33 -1.86 -8.08
CA GLY A 160 5.71 -2.85 -7.07
C GLY A 160 7.23 -2.88 -6.84
N VAL A 161 8.03 -2.92 -7.93
CA VAL A 161 9.50 -2.85 -7.83
C VAL A 161 9.97 -1.52 -7.20
N VAL A 162 9.33 -0.39 -7.53
CA VAL A 162 9.65 0.91 -6.90
C VAL A 162 9.32 0.88 -5.41
N TRP A 163 8.28 0.18 -5.01
CA TRP A 163 7.95 -0.02 -3.59
C TRP A 163 9.04 -0.81 -2.87
N GLU A 164 9.53 -1.91 -3.44
CA GLU A 164 10.66 -2.68 -2.90
C GLU A 164 11.94 -1.85 -2.79
N PHE A 165 12.22 -0.96 -3.77
CA PHE A 165 13.34 -0.02 -3.66
C PHE A 165 13.17 0.96 -2.51
N TYR A 166 11.93 1.40 -2.25
CA TYR A 166 11.61 2.24 -1.11
C TYR A 166 11.90 1.48 0.20
N GLU A 167 11.39 0.27 0.36
CA GLU A 167 11.61 -0.55 1.55
C GLU A 167 13.09 -0.81 1.80
N PHE A 168 13.81 -1.30 0.80
CA PHE A 168 15.25 -1.53 0.87
C PHE A 168 16.03 -0.29 1.29
N THR A 169 15.70 0.86 0.72
CA THR A 169 16.39 2.12 1.01
C THR A 169 16.16 2.56 2.45
N PHE A 170 14.93 2.50 2.93
CA PHE A 170 14.60 2.95 4.28
C PHE A 170 15.04 1.95 5.35
N ASP A 171 15.05 0.66 5.06
CA ASP A 171 15.67 -0.34 5.92
C ASP A 171 17.15 -0.06 6.11
N GLY A 172 17.88 0.24 5.03
CA GLY A 172 19.29 0.58 5.10
C GLY A 172 19.61 1.91 5.78
N LEU A 173 18.78 2.95 5.58
CA LEU A 173 19.03 4.28 6.13
C LEU A 173 18.59 4.44 7.58
N LEU A 174 17.49 3.80 7.96
CA LEU A 174 16.85 3.99 9.27
C LEU A 174 16.92 2.76 10.18
N GLY A 175 17.50 1.65 9.70
CA GLY A 175 17.59 0.40 10.45
C GLY A 175 16.20 -0.21 10.72
N LEU A 176 15.31 -0.14 9.71
CA LEU A 176 13.97 -0.71 9.77
C LEU A 176 13.99 -2.19 9.33
N ASN A 177 12.84 -2.80 9.20
CA ASN A 177 12.68 -4.18 8.74
C ASN A 177 11.42 -4.32 7.88
N MET A 178 11.28 -3.46 6.89
CA MET A 178 10.13 -3.45 5.97
C MET A 178 10.16 -4.68 5.08
N GLN A 179 11.34 -5.02 4.52
CA GLN A 179 11.58 -6.22 3.70
C GLN A 179 11.66 -7.52 4.52
N LYS A 180 11.37 -7.48 5.81
CA LYS A 180 11.36 -8.63 6.73
C LYS A 180 12.58 -9.55 6.62
N PHE A 181 13.76 -8.95 6.40
CA PHE A 181 15.04 -9.66 6.43
C PHE A 181 15.48 -10.10 7.85
N ALA A 182 14.70 -9.72 8.86
CA ALA A 182 14.85 -10.19 10.25
C ALA A 182 13.49 -10.60 10.83
N LEU A 183 13.51 -11.55 11.77
CA LEU A 183 12.34 -11.95 12.54
C LEU A 183 11.94 -10.86 13.54
N GLU A 184 10.71 -10.92 14.07
CA GLU A 184 10.19 -9.94 15.05
C GLU A 184 11.08 -9.83 16.31
N ASN A 185 11.78 -10.90 16.68
CA ASN A 185 12.73 -10.92 17.79
C ASN A 185 14.13 -10.36 17.44
N GLY A 186 14.32 -9.79 16.25
CA GLY A 186 15.58 -9.22 15.76
C GLY A 186 16.58 -10.25 15.19
N THR A 187 16.24 -11.54 15.12
CA THR A 187 17.12 -12.56 14.52
C THR A 187 17.23 -12.32 13.01
N GLN A 188 18.44 -12.07 12.52
CA GLN A 188 18.73 -11.86 11.11
C GLN A 188 18.52 -13.13 10.30
N LEU A 189 17.79 -13.03 9.19
CA LEU A 189 17.70 -14.10 8.21
C LEU A 189 18.92 -14.09 7.29
N ILE A 190 19.31 -15.25 6.76
CA ILE A 190 20.53 -15.39 5.96
C ILE A 190 20.23 -15.99 4.60
N GLY A 191 20.89 -15.50 3.58
CA GLY A 191 20.82 -16.03 2.21
C GLY A 191 19.41 -15.96 1.62
N ARG A 192 18.90 -17.09 1.11
CA ARG A 192 17.60 -17.15 0.47
C ARG A 192 16.45 -16.74 1.39
N ALA A 193 16.54 -17.05 2.67
CA ALA A 193 15.48 -16.69 3.63
C ALA A 193 15.29 -15.16 3.73
N ALA A 194 16.39 -14.38 3.74
CA ALA A 194 16.34 -12.92 3.78
C ALA A 194 15.75 -12.29 2.49
N LEU A 195 15.84 -13.01 1.35
CA LEU A 195 15.32 -12.53 0.06
C LEU A 195 13.87 -12.95 -0.19
N THR A 196 13.35 -13.89 0.60
CA THR A 196 12.07 -14.55 0.31
C THR A 196 10.90 -13.60 0.34
N ASP A 197 10.82 -12.70 1.30
CA ASP A 197 9.73 -11.74 1.48
C ASP A 197 9.60 -10.86 0.21
N THR A 198 10.63 -10.08 -0.10
CA THR A 198 10.71 -9.25 -1.32
C THR A 198 10.32 -9.99 -2.61
N MET A 199 10.84 -11.22 -2.79
CA MET A 199 10.54 -11.99 -4.00
C MET A 199 9.10 -12.49 -4.07
N ILE A 200 8.51 -12.85 -2.93
CA ILE A 200 7.10 -13.24 -2.87
C ILE A 200 6.21 -12.02 -3.13
N ASP A 201 6.53 -10.87 -2.55
CA ASP A 201 5.77 -9.63 -2.72
C ASP A 201 5.73 -9.19 -4.19
N LEU A 202 6.88 -9.19 -4.86
CA LEU A 202 6.93 -8.94 -6.30
C LEU A 202 6.12 -9.96 -7.12
N PHE A 203 6.12 -11.23 -6.71
CA PHE A 203 5.37 -12.28 -7.40
C PHE A 203 3.86 -12.10 -7.22
N VAL A 204 3.38 -11.85 -6.00
CA VAL A 204 1.95 -11.69 -5.73
C VAL A 204 1.41 -10.36 -6.28
N ASP A 205 2.21 -9.29 -6.30
CA ASP A 205 1.91 -8.05 -7.02
C ASP A 205 1.68 -8.32 -8.51
N ALA A 206 2.60 -9.08 -9.14
CA ALA A 206 2.48 -9.45 -10.55
C ALA A 206 1.23 -10.30 -10.81
N VAL A 207 0.87 -11.22 -9.92
CA VAL A 207 -0.36 -12.02 -10.01
C VAL A 207 -1.60 -11.13 -9.94
N GLY A 208 -1.67 -10.21 -8.97
CA GLY A 208 -2.78 -9.24 -8.84
C GLY A 208 -2.92 -8.36 -10.08
N ALA A 209 -1.81 -7.82 -10.58
CA ALA A 209 -1.75 -7.02 -11.80
C ALA A 209 -2.20 -7.81 -13.04
N LEU A 210 -1.77 -9.07 -13.16
CA LEU A 210 -2.14 -9.93 -14.30
C LEU A 210 -3.64 -10.22 -14.32
N ILE A 211 -4.24 -10.55 -13.19
CA ILE A 211 -5.68 -10.82 -13.08
C ILE A 211 -6.48 -9.61 -13.60
N ILE A 212 -6.18 -8.42 -13.11
CA ILE A 212 -6.89 -7.20 -13.53
C ILE A 212 -6.64 -6.86 -15.00
N SER A 213 -5.42 -7.08 -15.50
CA SER A 213 -5.07 -6.84 -16.89
C SER A 213 -5.84 -7.77 -17.83
N ILE A 214 -6.03 -9.04 -17.45
CA ILE A 214 -6.83 -10.01 -18.20
C ILE A 214 -8.32 -9.59 -18.18
N ILE A 215 -8.87 -9.22 -17.02
CA ILE A 215 -10.26 -8.76 -16.90
C ILE A 215 -10.47 -7.52 -17.79
N GLY A 216 -9.55 -6.57 -17.73
CA GLY A 216 -9.57 -5.38 -18.58
C GLY A 216 -9.51 -5.69 -20.06
N TYR A 217 -8.64 -6.60 -20.48
CA TYR A 217 -8.55 -7.05 -21.86
C TYR A 217 -9.86 -7.65 -22.38
N ILE A 218 -10.48 -8.52 -21.58
CA ILE A 218 -11.77 -9.14 -21.92
C ILE A 218 -12.87 -8.08 -22.05
N SER A 219 -12.85 -7.07 -21.19
CA SER A 219 -13.86 -5.99 -21.19
C SER A 219 -13.76 -5.03 -22.37
N LEU A 220 -12.61 -4.97 -23.05
CA LEU A 220 -12.38 -4.12 -24.25
C LEU A 220 -12.59 -4.87 -25.57
N LYS A 221 -12.76 -6.18 -25.54
CA LYS A 221 -13.12 -7.01 -26.70
C LYS A 221 -14.61 -7.01 -26.96
#